data_ab59904f6bd31e625121e84ac1ad800e
#
_entry.id   ab59904f6bd31e625121e84ac1ad800e
#
_cell.length_a   1.000
_cell.length_b   1.000
_cell.length_c   1.000
_cell.angle_alpha   90.00
_cell.angle_beta   90.00
_cell.angle_gamma   90.00
#
_symmetry.space_group_name_H-M   'P 1'
#
loop_
_entity.id
_entity.type
_entity.pdbx_description
1 polymer ?
#
loop_
_entity_poly.entity_id
_entity_poly.type
_entity_poly.pdbx_seq_one_letter_code
_entity_poly.pdbx_strand_id
1 'polypeptide(L)'
;MLKINKLNVAVEDKNILKNINLKINKGELHVIMGRNGTGKSTLSNVIAGKEGYSINQGNILYNNKNLLNMTTEDRALNGIFMSFQYPVSIPGLNTMHFLRTSVNSIRKYQKKQEYTSGQFIKIFKE
;
A
#
# COMPACT_ATOMS: atom_id res chain seq x y z
N MET A 1 5.73 9.36 -7.13
CA MET A 1 4.97 10.54 -6.66
C MET A 1 3.54 10.13 -6.35
N LEU A 2 3.05 10.46 -5.15
CA LEU A 2 1.66 10.26 -4.73
C LEU A 2 0.95 11.62 -4.68
N LYS A 3 -0.26 11.72 -5.23
CA LYS A 3 -1.07 12.92 -5.20
C LYS A 3 -2.52 12.56 -4.85
N ILE A 4 -3.04 13.20 -3.83
CA ILE A 4 -4.42 13.06 -3.35
C ILE A 4 -5.10 14.40 -3.54
N ASN A 5 -6.26 14.42 -4.19
CA ASN A 5 -7.01 15.64 -4.45
C ASN A 5 -8.44 15.48 -3.94
N LYS A 6 -8.86 16.38 -3.07
CA LYS A 6 -10.23 16.53 -2.55
C LYS A 6 -10.86 15.20 -2.10
N LEU A 7 -10.05 14.32 -1.49
CA LEU A 7 -10.48 12.98 -1.11
C LEU A 7 -11.45 13.02 0.06
N ASN A 8 -12.64 12.45 -0.15
CA ASN A 8 -13.66 12.22 0.87
C ASN A 8 -13.90 10.73 1.00
N VAL A 9 -13.79 10.21 2.21
CA VAL A 9 -13.93 8.77 2.51
C VAL A 9 -14.91 8.56 3.64
N ALA A 10 -15.81 7.62 3.46
CA ALA A 10 -16.70 7.13 4.50
C ALA A 10 -16.37 5.68 4.89
N VAL A 11 -16.67 5.34 6.13
CA VAL A 11 -16.72 3.98 6.66
C VAL A 11 -18.15 3.77 7.13
N GLU A 12 -18.81 2.75 6.60
CA GLU A 12 -20.25 2.63 6.68
C GLU A 12 -20.86 3.97 6.21
N ASP A 13 -21.74 4.60 6.95
CA ASP A 13 -22.35 5.90 6.57
C ASP A 13 -21.64 7.13 7.17
N LYS A 14 -20.50 6.91 7.86
CA LYS A 14 -19.79 7.99 8.56
C LYS A 14 -18.62 8.53 7.74
N ASN A 15 -18.67 9.80 7.36
CA ASN A 15 -17.54 10.49 6.71
C ASN A 15 -16.37 10.66 7.66
N ILE A 16 -15.27 9.99 7.37
CA ILE A 16 -14.01 9.99 8.15
C ILE A 16 -13.00 10.96 7.60
N LEU A 17 -12.74 10.88 6.29
CA LEU A 17 -11.84 11.82 5.62
C LEU A 17 -12.66 12.85 4.85
N LYS A 18 -12.31 14.12 5.02
CA LYS A 18 -13.02 15.25 4.41
C LYS A 18 -12.05 16.15 3.69
N ASN A 19 -12.20 16.25 2.37
CA ASN A 19 -11.44 17.15 1.49
C ASN A 19 -9.91 17.05 1.67
N ILE A 20 -9.38 15.83 1.79
CA ILE A 20 -7.96 15.60 1.98
C ILE A 20 -7.21 15.92 0.69
N ASN A 21 -6.19 16.78 0.83
CA ASN A 21 -5.25 17.11 -0.23
C ASN A 21 -3.84 16.83 0.26
N LEU A 22 -3.08 16.03 -0.49
CA LEU A 22 -1.71 15.65 -0.14
C LEU A 22 -0.91 15.41 -1.41
N LYS A 23 0.32 15.90 -1.42
CA LYS A 23 1.28 15.62 -2.49
C LYS A 23 2.59 15.18 -1.85
N ILE A 24 3.09 14.00 -2.24
CA ILE A 24 4.36 13.44 -1.80
C ILE A 24 5.21 13.20 -3.05
N ASN A 25 6.35 13.85 -3.14
CA ASN A 25 7.28 13.65 -4.24
C ASN A 25 8.21 12.46 -3.95
N LYS A 26 8.97 12.05 -4.97
CA LYS A 26 9.95 10.98 -4.80
C LYS A 26 11.04 11.42 -3.82
N GLY A 27 11.36 10.55 -2.86
CA GLY A 27 12.40 10.80 -1.84
C GLY A 27 11.93 11.64 -0.64
N GLU A 28 10.68 12.10 -0.60
CA GLU A 28 10.14 12.81 0.55
C GLU A 28 9.63 11.85 1.62
N LEU A 29 9.83 12.24 2.89
CA LEU A 29 9.23 11.63 4.05
C LEU A 29 8.13 12.55 4.60
N HIS A 30 6.91 12.06 4.68
CA HIS A 30 5.78 12.78 5.26
C HIS A 30 5.29 12.10 6.52
N VAL A 31 5.12 12.87 7.59
CA VAL A 31 4.57 12.39 8.86
C VAL A 31 3.17 12.96 9.05
N ILE A 32 2.20 12.08 9.26
CA ILE A 32 0.81 12.45 9.52
C ILE A 32 0.53 12.29 11.01
N MET A 33 0.27 13.40 11.69
CA MET A 33 -0.01 13.44 13.12
C MET A 33 -1.44 13.91 13.39
N GLY A 34 -1.97 13.55 14.55
CA GLY A 34 -3.30 13.96 15.00
C GLY A 34 -3.82 13.04 16.10
N ARG A 35 -4.91 13.46 16.74
CA ARG A 35 -5.60 12.70 17.80
C ARG A 35 -6.10 11.34 17.28
N ASN A 36 -6.39 10.42 18.21
CA ASN A 36 -7.00 9.15 17.83
C ASN A 36 -8.38 9.39 17.21
N GLY A 37 -8.74 8.58 16.22
CA GLY A 37 -10.02 8.71 15.50
C GLY A 37 -10.07 9.77 14.40
N THR A 38 -8.99 10.51 14.12
CA THR A 38 -8.96 11.56 13.08
C THR A 38 -8.79 11.03 11.64
N GLY A 39 -8.73 9.72 11.43
CA GLY A 39 -8.65 9.13 10.09
C GLY A 39 -7.24 8.82 9.59
N LYS A 40 -6.19 8.91 10.42
CA LYS A 40 -4.80 8.59 10.00
C LYS A 40 -4.69 7.19 9.40
N SER A 41 -5.17 6.17 10.12
CA SER A 41 -5.18 4.77 9.66
C SER A 41 -6.13 4.56 8.48
N THR A 42 -7.25 5.30 8.43
CA THR A 42 -8.16 5.29 7.29
C THR A 42 -7.45 5.71 6.01
N LEU A 43 -6.66 6.77 6.05
CA LEU A 43 -5.92 7.24 4.89
C LEU A 43 -4.92 6.18 4.39
N SER A 44 -4.15 5.57 5.30
CA SER A 44 -3.21 4.49 4.95
C SER A 44 -3.92 3.28 4.34
N ASN A 45 -5.02 2.85 4.94
CA ASN A 45 -5.82 1.72 4.46
C ASN A 45 -6.40 1.98 3.06
N VAL A 46 -6.92 3.19 2.83
CA VAL A 46 -7.47 3.59 1.51
C VAL A 46 -6.39 3.63 0.44
N ILE A 47 -5.19 4.14 0.75
CA ILE A 47 -4.05 4.13 -0.19
C ILE A 47 -3.63 2.69 -0.50
N ALA A 48 -3.60 1.82 0.51
CA ALA A 48 -3.27 0.41 0.34
C ALA A 48 -4.35 -0.41 -0.41
N GLY A 49 -5.58 0.11 -0.50
CA GLY A 49 -6.69 -0.57 -1.17
C GLY A 49 -7.45 -1.55 -0.29
N LYS A 50 -7.40 -1.37 1.04
CA LYS A 50 -8.18 -2.21 1.95
C LYS A 50 -9.68 -1.98 1.72
N GLU A 51 -10.44 -3.05 1.72
CA GLU A 51 -11.92 -3.02 1.59
C GLU A 51 -12.61 -2.38 2.80
N GLY A 52 -13.88 -2.02 2.64
CA GLY A 52 -14.72 -1.43 3.70
C GLY A 52 -14.66 0.10 3.75
N TYR A 53 -14.10 0.75 2.73
CA TYR A 53 -14.04 2.20 2.60
C TYR A 53 -14.77 2.67 1.35
N SER A 54 -15.72 3.58 1.50
CA SER A 54 -16.45 4.21 0.40
C SER A 54 -15.80 5.55 0.02
N ILE A 55 -15.37 5.67 -1.22
CA ILE A 55 -14.78 6.90 -1.75
C ILE A 55 -15.91 7.72 -2.37
N ASN A 56 -16.34 8.77 -1.68
CA ASN A 56 -17.46 9.60 -2.12
C ASN A 56 -17.04 10.68 -3.11
N GLN A 57 -15.77 11.13 -3.03
CA GLN A 57 -15.24 12.18 -3.89
C GLN A 57 -13.71 12.15 -3.89
N GLY A 58 -13.12 12.73 -4.94
CA GLY A 58 -11.69 12.93 -5.06
C GLY A 58 -10.99 11.79 -5.80
N ASN A 59 -9.67 11.87 -5.88
CA ASN A 59 -8.85 10.87 -6.51
C ASN A 59 -7.51 10.70 -5.79
N ILE A 60 -6.89 9.55 -6.04
CA ILE A 60 -5.54 9.22 -5.56
C ILE A 60 -4.72 8.79 -6.77
N LEU A 61 -3.73 9.59 -7.13
CA LEU A 61 -2.81 9.30 -8.22
C LEU A 61 -1.46 8.83 -7.68
N TYR A 62 -0.99 7.70 -8.14
CA TYR A 62 0.35 7.19 -7.88
C TYR A 62 1.08 6.96 -9.20
N ASN A 63 2.18 7.68 -9.40
CA ASN A 63 2.92 7.68 -10.68
C ASN A 63 2.01 7.87 -11.89
N ASN A 64 1.08 8.83 -11.82
CA ASN A 64 0.05 9.18 -12.82
C ASN A 64 -1.02 8.11 -13.07
N LYS A 65 -1.06 7.03 -12.28
CA LYS A 65 -2.10 6.01 -12.33
C LYS A 65 -3.10 6.26 -11.21
N ASN A 66 -4.40 6.13 -11.49
CA ASN A 66 -5.43 6.27 -10.47
C ASN A 66 -5.52 5.00 -9.63
N LEU A 67 -5.19 5.08 -8.33
CA LEU A 67 -5.26 3.95 -7.42
C LEU A 67 -6.67 3.42 -7.20
N LEU A 68 -7.68 4.25 -7.35
CA LEU A 68 -9.07 3.83 -7.13
C LEU A 68 -9.54 2.77 -8.15
N ASN A 69 -8.85 2.70 -9.30
CA ASN A 69 -9.12 1.71 -10.35
C ASN A 69 -8.21 0.47 -10.24
N MET A 70 -7.42 0.36 -9.17
CA MET A 70 -6.47 -0.73 -8.97
C MET A 70 -6.90 -1.62 -7.83
N THR A 71 -6.74 -2.93 -8.01
CA THR A 71 -6.87 -3.90 -6.92
C THR A 71 -5.76 -3.70 -5.88
N THR A 72 -5.91 -4.27 -4.70
CA THR A 72 -4.86 -4.26 -3.66
C THR A 72 -3.57 -4.91 -4.17
N GLU A 73 -3.69 -6.00 -4.94
CA GLU A 73 -2.57 -6.69 -5.56
C GLU A 73 -1.84 -5.81 -6.59
N ASP A 74 -2.58 -5.14 -7.48
CA ASP A 74 -2.00 -4.21 -8.46
C ASP A 74 -1.22 -3.09 -7.78
N ARG A 75 -1.74 -2.56 -6.67
CA ARG A 75 -1.05 -1.51 -5.89
C ARG A 75 0.26 -2.04 -5.31
N ALA A 76 0.25 -3.23 -4.74
CA ALA A 76 1.44 -3.88 -4.21
C ALA A 76 2.49 -4.13 -5.31
N LEU A 77 2.08 -4.64 -6.48
CA LEU A 77 2.96 -4.84 -7.64
C LEU A 77 3.55 -3.53 -8.17
N ASN A 78 2.83 -2.41 -8.06
CA ASN A 78 3.33 -1.07 -8.41
C ASN A 78 4.21 -0.44 -7.31
N GLY A 79 4.44 -1.13 -6.19
CA GLY A 79 5.38 -0.72 -5.13
C GLY A 79 4.74 0.02 -3.95
N ILE A 80 3.42 -0.05 -3.78
CA ILE A 80 2.76 0.45 -2.58
C ILE A 80 2.82 -0.63 -1.52
N PHE A 81 3.50 -0.34 -0.42
CA PHE A 81 3.63 -1.23 0.72
C PHE A 81 3.08 -0.57 1.99
N MET A 82 2.33 -1.32 2.79
CA MET A 82 1.82 -0.88 4.07
C MET A 82 2.33 -1.81 5.18
N SER A 83 3.00 -1.24 6.18
CA SER A 83 3.32 -1.96 7.41
C SER A 83 2.09 -1.96 8.32
N PHE A 84 1.66 -3.14 8.76
CA PHE A 84 0.53 -3.26 9.67
C PHE A 84 0.93 -2.86 11.09
N GLN A 85 0.01 -2.27 11.82
CA GLN A 85 0.21 -1.88 13.22
C GLN A 85 0.43 -3.11 14.13
N TYR A 86 -0.24 -4.21 13.81
CA TYR A 86 -0.07 -5.49 14.48
C TYR A 86 0.38 -6.53 13.46
N PRO A 87 1.43 -7.31 13.76
CA PRO A 87 1.87 -8.38 12.88
C PRO A 87 0.79 -9.47 12.78
N VAL A 88 0.51 -9.91 11.56
CA VAL A 88 -0.40 -11.02 11.31
C VAL A 88 0.42 -12.29 11.17
N SER A 89 0.19 -13.26 12.07
CA SER A 89 0.80 -14.59 11.96
C SER A 89 0.00 -15.45 10.99
N ILE A 90 0.68 -16.07 10.04
CA ILE A 90 0.09 -17.03 9.10
C ILE A 90 0.63 -18.41 9.46
N PRO A 91 -0.16 -19.26 10.14
CA PRO A 91 0.29 -20.58 10.56
C PRO A 91 0.74 -21.44 9.37
N GLY A 92 1.86 -22.16 9.54
CA GLY A 92 2.40 -23.05 8.51
C GLY A 92 3.13 -22.37 7.36
N LEU A 93 3.21 -21.04 7.33
CA LEU A 93 3.92 -20.31 6.29
C LEU A 93 5.41 -20.16 6.64
N ASN A 94 6.29 -20.72 5.81
CA ASN A 94 7.73 -20.49 5.92
C ASN A 94 8.08 -19.08 5.45
N THR A 95 8.67 -18.27 6.32
CA THR A 95 9.01 -16.86 6.08
C THR A 95 9.88 -16.66 4.84
N MET A 96 10.92 -17.50 4.65
CA MET A 96 11.81 -17.40 3.49
C MET A 96 11.09 -17.69 2.17
N HIS A 97 10.20 -18.70 2.19
CA HIS A 97 9.38 -19.01 1.02
C HIS A 97 8.42 -17.86 0.72
N PHE A 98 7.75 -17.31 1.71
CA PHE A 98 6.85 -16.17 1.57
C PHE A 98 7.55 -14.95 0.98
N LEU A 99 8.69 -14.53 1.55
CA LEU A 99 9.43 -13.38 1.09
C LEU A 99 9.94 -13.56 -0.34
N ARG A 100 10.49 -14.74 -0.67
CA ARG A 100 10.93 -15.03 -2.03
C ARG A 100 9.78 -14.97 -3.03
N THR A 101 8.63 -15.56 -2.69
CA THR A 101 7.45 -15.55 -3.57
C THR A 101 6.95 -14.13 -3.78
N SER A 102 6.88 -13.32 -2.74
CA SER A 102 6.48 -11.91 -2.81
C SER A 102 7.42 -11.08 -3.69
N VAL A 103 8.74 -11.23 -3.51
CA VAL A 103 9.73 -10.55 -4.33
C VAL A 103 9.67 -11.00 -5.79
N ASN A 104 9.51 -12.31 -6.03
CA ASN A 104 9.40 -12.86 -7.38
C ASN A 104 8.14 -12.39 -8.10
N SER A 105 7.01 -12.24 -7.40
CA SER A 105 5.78 -11.66 -7.98
C SER A 105 6.02 -10.23 -8.49
N ILE A 106 6.71 -9.40 -7.72
CA ILE A 106 7.09 -8.05 -8.14
C ILE A 106 8.07 -8.08 -9.31
N ARG A 107 9.09 -8.95 -9.27
CA ARG A 107 10.07 -9.10 -10.35
C ARG A 107 9.42 -9.54 -11.66
N LYS A 108 8.51 -10.51 -11.59
CA LYS A 108 7.72 -10.99 -12.72
C LYS A 108 6.89 -9.86 -13.35
N TYR A 109 6.21 -9.08 -12.52
CA TYR A 109 5.47 -7.90 -12.97
C TYR A 109 6.39 -6.89 -13.67
N GLN A 110 7.61 -6.70 -13.16
CA GLN A 110 8.64 -5.84 -13.75
C GLN A 110 9.36 -6.47 -14.95
N LYS A 111 8.95 -7.67 -15.42
CA LYS A 111 9.62 -8.44 -16.48
C LYS A 111 11.08 -8.77 -16.18
N LYS A 112 11.43 -8.92 -14.91
CA LYS A 112 12.77 -9.35 -14.44
C LYS A 112 12.76 -10.83 -14.14
N GLN A 113 13.93 -11.47 -14.28
CA GLN A 113 14.11 -12.88 -13.94
C GLN A 113 13.83 -13.13 -12.45
N GLU A 114 13.10 -14.19 -12.15
CA GLU A 114 12.80 -14.61 -10.79
C GLU A 114 14.04 -15.15 -10.08
N TYR A 115 14.13 -14.97 -8.78
CA TYR A 115 15.19 -15.54 -7.97
C TYR A 115 14.93 -17.01 -7.65
N THR A 116 15.94 -17.86 -7.89
CA THR A 116 15.96 -19.21 -7.34
C THR A 116 16.11 -19.18 -5.81
N SER A 117 15.85 -20.29 -5.13
CA SER A 117 16.01 -20.37 -3.68
C SER A 117 17.44 -20.04 -3.24
N GLY A 118 18.46 -20.55 -3.95
CA GLY A 118 19.86 -20.29 -3.62
C GLY A 118 20.27 -18.82 -3.80
N GLN A 119 19.80 -18.18 -4.87
CA GLN A 119 20.04 -16.75 -5.12
C GLN A 119 19.37 -15.88 -4.05
N PHE A 120 18.14 -16.20 -3.70
CA PHE A 120 17.40 -15.43 -2.70
C PHE A 120 18.04 -15.52 -1.31
N ILE A 121 18.52 -16.72 -0.90
CA ILE A 121 19.21 -16.90 0.38
C ILE A 121 20.50 -16.07 0.46
N LYS A 122 21.26 -15.97 -0.64
CA LYS A 122 22.48 -15.14 -0.67
C LYS A 122 22.15 -13.66 -0.40
N ILE A 123 21.15 -13.12 -1.11
CA ILE A 123 20.73 -11.70 -0.95
C ILE A 123 20.17 -11.43 0.46
N PHE A 124 19.50 -12.40 1.06
CA PHE A 124 18.89 -12.24 2.39
C PHE A 124 19.90 -12.26 3.53
N LYS A 125 21.10 -12.81 3.31
CA LYS A 125 22.17 -12.87 4.32
C LYS A 125 23.12 -11.66 4.29
N GLU A 126 23.05 -10.83 3.25
CA GLU A 126 23.73 -9.54 3.15
C GLU A 126 22.91 -8.42 3.82
#